data_4afb6d224af6af57ca072fcf53717223
#
_entry.id   4afb6d224af6af57ca072fcf53717223
#
_cell.length_a   1.000
_cell.length_b   1.000
_cell.length_c   1.000
_cell.angle_alpha   90.00
_cell.angle_beta   90.00
_cell.angle_gamma   90.00
#
_symmetry.space_group_name_H-M   'P 1'
#
loop_
_entity.id
_entity.type
_entity.pdbx_description
1 polymer ?
#
loop_
_entity_poly.entity_id
_entity_poly.type
_entity_poly.pdbx_seq_one_letter_code
_entity_poly.pdbx_strand_id
1 'polypeptide(L)'
;PIVIGNGFELSNYTFSDKKGGPLGWVGRVSPEKGLEDAVYVANKLQERLNVWGYIQDKKYVSLIENLDSSRLLSWRGFLKTNKLQEELCHCRALINTPKWNEAYGNVVVEAMACGVPVVAYRRGGPSEIIKHGLTGFLVDPDNKNELLQYVRKINLIDRYKCRNWVENNASSNIFADKVENWLKKIFENFNN
;
A
#
# COMPACT_ATOMS: atom_id res chain seq x y z
N PRO A 1 24.97 2.15 -5.46
CA PRO A 1 23.90 1.38 -6.08
C PRO A 1 22.81 2.32 -6.59
N ILE A 2 22.23 2.01 -7.76
CA ILE A 2 21.12 2.77 -8.33
C ILE A 2 19.84 1.97 -8.04
N VAL A 3 18.83 2.60 -7.42
CA VAL A 3 17.52 2.01 -7.21
C VAL A 3 16.61 2.46 -8.34
N ILE A 4 16.12 1.53 -9.14
CA ILE A 4 15.25 1.82 -10.30
C ILE A 4 13.77 1.71 -9.90
N GLY A 5 13.43 0.80 -8.98
CA GLY A 5 12.07 0.50 -8.57
C GLY A 5 11.33 -0.39 -9.56
N ASN A 6 9.99 -0.31 -9.55
CA ASN A 6 9.11 -1.03 -10.48
C ASN A 6 8.30 -0.04 -11.31
N GLY A 7 7.93 -0.44 -12.54
CA GLY A 7 7.08 0.34 -13.44
C GLY A 7 5.63 -0.13 -13.38
N PHE A 8 4.70 0.82 -13.38
CA PHE A 8 3.26 0.56 -13.35
C PHE A 8 2.59 1.17 -14.57
N GLU A 9 1.80 0.35 -15.27
CA GLU A 9 0.99 0.82 -16.39
C GLU A 9 -0.28 1.49 -15.85
N LEU A 10 -0.28 2.82 -15.86
CA LEU A 10 -1.28 3.62 -15.15
C LEU A 10 -2.68 3.54 -15.77
N SER A 11 -2.80 3.13 -17.03
CA SER A 11 -4.09 2.88 -17.68
C SER A 11 -4.86 1.72 -17.02
N ASN A 12 -4.17 0.85 -16.30
CA ASN A 12 -4.77 -0.25 -15.56
C ASN A 12 -5.35 0.16 -14.20
N TYR A 13 -5.17 1.42 -13.75
CA TYR A 13 -5.55 1.87 -12.41
C TYR A 13 -6.58 2.98 -12.46
N THR A 14 -7.78 2.66 -12.00
CA THR A 14 -8.90 3.62 -11.91
C THR A 14 -8.62 4.63 -10.79
N PHE A 15 -8.48 5.91 -11.16
CA PHE A 15 -8.37 6.98 -10.18
C PHE A 15 -9.72 7.33 -9.56
N SER A 16 -9.73 7.60 -8.27
CA SER A 16 -10.90 8.14 -7.54
C SER A 16 -10.44 9.21 -6.56
N ASP A 17 -11.10 10.36 -6.60
CA ASP A 17 -10.90 11.47 -5.65
C ASP A 17 -11.82 11.40 -4.43
N LYS A 18 -12.75 10.43 -4.38
CA LYS A 18 -13.72 10.27 -3.32
C LYS A 18 -13.06 9.91 -1.98
N LYS A 19 -13.27 10.76 -0.98
CA LYS A 19 -12.77 10.58 0.39
C LYS A 19 -13.78 9.82 1.24
N GLY A 20 -13.79 8.54 1.19
CA GLY A 20 -14.72 7.73 1.98
C GLY A 20 -14.54 6.27 1.68
N GLY A 21 -15.45 5.44 2.22
CA GLY A 21 -15.40 4.00 2.04
C GLY A 21 -14.65 3.25 3.13
N PRO A 22 -14.47 1.93 2.97
CA PRO A 22 -13.83 1.08 3.96
C PRO A 22 -12.32 1.33 4.02
N LEU A 23 -11.68 0.86 5.07
CA LEU A 23 -10.24 0.64 5.09
C LEU A 23 -9.89 -0.55 4.20
N GLY A 24 -8.73 -0.53 3.57
CA GLY A 24 -8.21 -1.62 2.77
C GLY A 24 -6.94 -2.21 3.35
N TRP A 25 -6.77 -3.52 3.20
CA TRP A 25 -5.51 -4.22 3.44
C TRP A 25 -5.31 -5.23 2.31
N VAL A 26 -4.12 -5.27 1.74
CA VAL A 26 -3.78 -6.16 0.61
C VAL A 26 -2.46 -6.87 0.89
N GLY A 27 -2.49 -8.20 0.82
CA GLY A 27 -1.29 -9.02 0.99
C GLY A 27 -1.59 -10.50 1.13
N ARG A 28 -0.56 -11.31 1.16
CA ARG A 28 -0.70 -12.70 1.61
C ARG A 28 -1.18 -12.70 3.06
N VAL A 29 -2.19 -13.49 3.37
CA VAL A 29 -2.70 -13.60 4.73
C VAL A 29 -1.79 -14.56 5.52
N SER A 30 -0.79 -13.96 6.16
CA SER A 30 0.28 -14.62 6.91
C SER A 30 0.89 -13.64 7.92
N PRO A 31 1.49 -14.14 9.02
CA PRO A 31 1.93 -13.32 10.15
C PRO A 31 2.91 -12.19 9.76
N GLU A 32 3.82 -12.44 8.81
CA GLU A 32 4.80 -11.45 8.37
C GLU A 32 4.18 -10.23 7.67
N LYS A 33 2.90 -10.30 7.28
CA LYS A 33 2.17 -9.18 6.67
C LYS A 33 1.38 -8.33 7.67
N GLY A 34 1.23 -8.79 8.92
CA GLY A 34 0.77 -7.99 10.04
C GLY A 34 -0.67 -7.49 9.96
N LEU A 35 -1.59 -8.32 9.44
CA LEU A 35 -3.02 -7.96 9.33
C LEU A 35 -3.65 -7.65 10.69
N GLU A 36 -3.17 -8.24 11.78
CA GLU A 36 -3.67 -8.03 13.15
C GLU A 36 -3.66 -6.55 13.56
N ASP A 37 -2.69 -5.78 13.09
CA ASP A 37 -2.60 -4.35 13.42
C ASP A 37 -3.61 -3.51 12.64
N ALA A 38 -3.92 -3.89 11.40
CA ALA A 38 -5.02 -3.29 10.65
C ALA A 38 -6.38 -3.60 11.27
N VAL A 39 -6.59 -4.84 11.74
CA VAL A 39 -7.81 -5.24 12.47
C VAL A 39 -7.94 -4.47 13.79
N TYR A 40 -6.85 -4.27 14.53
CA TYR A 40 -6.85 -3.41 15.71
C TYR A 40 -7.37 -2.00 15.39
N VAL A 41 -6.89 -1.39 14.30
CA VAL A 41 -7.32 -0.05 13.88
C VAL A 41 -8.80 -0.04 13.50
N ALA A 42 -9.24 -1.02 12.71
CA ALA A 42 -10.63 -1.14 12.28
C ALA A 42 -11.59 -1.26 13.49
N ASN A 43 -11.26 -2.11 14.46
CA ASN A 43 -12.02 -2.25 15.71
C ASN A 43 -12.08 -0.93 16.50
N LYS A 44 -10.96 -0.21 16.64
CA LYS A 44 -10.91 1.06 17.38
C LYS A 44 -11.65 2.20 16.69
N LEU A 45 -11.74 2.17 15.37
CA LEU A 45 -12.46 3.18 14.58
C LEU A 45 -13.92 2.81 14.34
N GLN A 46 -14.31 1.55 14.60
CA GLN A 46 -15.61 0.98 14.21
C GLN A 46 -15.84 1.13 12.70
N GLU A 47 -14.80 0.88 11.91
CA GLU A 47 -14.82 0.98 10.45
C GLU A 47 -14.61 -0.38 9.79
N ARG A 48 -15.27 -0.60 8.65
CA ARG A 48 -15.10 -1.81 7.85
C ARG A 48 -13.67 -1.90 7.31
N LEU A 49 -13.07 -3.11 7.39
CA LEU A 49 -11.80 -3.45 6.80
C LEU A 49 -11.97 -4.51 5.72
N ASN A 50 -11.75 -4.14 4.48
CA ASN A 50 -11.71 -5.09 3.37
C ASN A 50 -10.30 -5.68 3.25
N VAL A 51 -10.23 -7.01 3.16
CA VAL A 51 -8.98 -7.77 3.11
C VAL A 51 -8.91 -8.56 1.81
N TRP A 52 -7.92 -8.25 0.99
CA TRP A 52 -7.64 -8.97 -0.27
C TRP A 52 -6.32 -9.72 -0.18
N GLY A 53 -6.33 -10.94 -0.64
CA GLY A 53 -5.14 -11.74 -0.78
C GLY A 53 -5.37 -13.23 -0.66
N TYR A 54 -4.30 -13.96 -0.94
CA TYR A 54 -4.30 -15.41 -0.80
C TYR A 54 -4.07 -15.80 0.67
N ILE A 55 -4.90 -16.70 1.18
CA ILE A 55 -4.75 -17.28 2.52
C ILE A 55 -3.65 -18.32 2.48
N GLN A 56 -2.53 -18.00 3.09
CA GLN A 56 -1.38 -18.91 3.21
C GLN A 56 -1.40 -19.69 4.53
N ASP A 57 -1.86 -19.07 5.61
CA ASP A 57 -1.89 -19.65 6.96
C ASP A 57 -3.30 -19.61 7.54
N LYS A 58 -3.94 -20.79 7.61
CA LYS A 58 -5.29 -20.93 8.18
C LYS A 58 -5.34 -20.70 9.68
N LYS A 59 -4.24 -20.99 10.43
CA LYS A 59 -4.18 -20.72 11.87
C LYS A 59 -4.15 -19.23 12.13
N TYR A 60 -3.41 -18.50 11.26
CA TYR A 60 -3.39 -17.05 11.33
C TYR A 60 -4.75 -16.44 11.01
N VAL A 61 -5.50 -16.99 10.04
CA VAL A 61 -6.90 -16.56 9.80
C VAL A 61 -7.75 -16.68 11.04
N SER A 62 -7.72 -17.83 11.72
CA SER A 62 -8.49 -18.03 12.96
C SER A 62 -8.09 -17.04 14.06
N LEU A 63 -6.80 -16.70 14.16
CA LEU A 63 -6.33 -15.63 15.05
C LEU A 63 -6.94 -14.28 14.69
N ILE A 64 -6.91 -13.91 13.41
CA ILE A 64 -7.45 -12.65 12.91
C ILE A 64 -8.97 -12.55 13.16
N GLU A 65 -9.73 -13.63 12.92
CA GLU A 65 -11.17 -13.68 13.17
C GLU A 65 -11.49 -13.51 14.65
N ASN A 66 -10.70 -14.10 15.53
CA ASN A 66 -10.83 -13.91 16.98
C ASN A 66 -10.50 -12.47 17.44
N LEU A 67 -9.61 -11.79 16.75
CA LEU A 67 -9.27 -10.38 17.01
C LEU A 67 -10.32 -9.40 16.48
N ASP A 68 -11.13 -9.79 15.49
CA ASP A 68 -12.20 -8.96 14.92
C ASP A 68 -13.43 -8.90 15.83
N SER A 69 -13.27 -8.27 16.98
CA SER A 69 -14.31 -8.12 17.99
C SER A 69 -15.54 -7.35 17.52
N SER A 70 -15.36 -6.49 16.53
CA SER A 70 -16.43 -5.65 15.96
C SER A 70 -17.13 -6.28 14.76
N ARG A 71 -16.64 -7.42 14.27
CA ARG A 71 -17.12 -8.12 13.07
C ARG A 71 -17.18 -7.21 11.83
N LEU A 72 -16.18 -6.37 11.69
CA LEU A 72 -16.06 -5.38 10.61
C LEU A 72 -15.09 -5.82 9.50
N LEU A 73 -14.42 -6.96 9.68
CA LEU A 73 -13.55 -7.56 8.69
C LEU A 73 -14.38 -8.19 7.55
N SER A 74 -13.98 -7.90 6.32
CA SER A 74 -14.59 -8.47 5.12
C SER A 74 -13.52 -9.14 4.28
N TRP A 75 -13.52 -10.48 4.27
CA TRP A 75 -12.66 -11.28 3.41
C TRP A 75 -13.12 -11.17 1.94
N ARG A 76 -12.27 -10.58 1.08
CA ARG A 76 -12.57 -10.36 -0.34
C ARG A 76 -11.87 -11.36 -1.26
N GLY A 77 -11.01 -12.22 -0.68
CA GLY A 77 -10.22 -13.20 -1.43
C GLY A 77 -9.11 -12.60 -2.28
N PHE A 78 -8.54 -13.43 -3.14
CA PHE A 78 -7.51 -12.98 -4.08
C PHE A 78 -8.15 -12.41 -5.35
N LEU A 79 -7.72 -11.21 -5.74
CA LEU A 79 -8.09 -10.58 -6.99
C LEU A 79 -6.84 -10.30 -7.84
N LYS A 80 -6.95 -10.46 -9.16
CA LYS A 80 -5.94 -9.97 -10.10
C LYS A 80 -5.94 -8.45 -10.10
N THR A 81 -4.80 -7.84 -10.47
CA THR A 81 -4.59 -6.39 -10.41
C THR A 81 -5.74 -5.56 -11.01
N ASN A 82 -6.22 -5.93 -12.19
CA ASN A 82 -7.31 -5.20 -12.85
C ASN A 82 -8.64 -5.20 -12.07
N LYS A 83 -8.92 -6.25 -11.29
CA LYS A 83 -10.10 -6.32 -10.43
C LYS A 83 -9.83 -5.76 -9.03
N LEU A 84 -8.64 -5.97 -8.50
CA LEU A 84 -8.24 -5.40 -7.22
C LEU A 84 -8.32 -3.88 -7.23
N GLN A 85 -7.80 -3.24 -8.27
CA GLN A 85 -7.76 -1.79 -8.35
C GLN A 85 -9.15 -1.16 -8.49
N GLU A 86 -10.11 -1.84 -9.17
CA GLU A 86 -11.52 -1.42 -9.25
C GLU A 86 -12.18 -1.37 -7.86
N GLU A 87 -11.84 -2.28 -6.96
CA GLU A 87 -12.34 -2.28 -5.58
C GLU A 87 -11.52 -1.35 -4.68
N LEU A 88 -10.19 -1.34 -4.84
CA LEU A 88 -9.27 -0.59 -4.00
C LEU A 88 -9.49 0.93 -4.12
N CYS A 89 -9.82 1.44 -5.32
CA CYS A 89 -10.06 2.87 -5.54
C CYS A 89 -11.21 3.44 -4.68
N HIS A 90 -12.10 2.58 -4.17
CA HIS A 90 -13.19 2.95 -3.27
C HIS A 90 -12.80 2.95 -1.80
N CYS A 91 -11.58 2.54 -1.45
CA CYS A 91 -11.11 2.60 -0.08
C CYS A 91 -10.78 4.02 0.36
N ARG A 92 -11.05 4.31 1.65
CA ARG A 92 -10.64 5.55 2.29
C ARG A 92 -9.13 5.63 2.47
N ALA A 93 -8.53 4.50 2.83
CA ALA A 93 -7.09 4.33 3.00
C ALA A 93 -6.68 2.88 2.80
N LEU A 94 -5.43 2.66 2.39
CA LEU A 94 -4.77 1.37 2.53
C LEU A 94 -3.95 1.38 3.82
N ILE A 95 -4.07 0.29 4.62
CA ILE A 95 -3.19 0.03 5.76
C ILE A 95 -2.17 -1.03 5.33
N ASN A 96 -0.88 -0.73 5.50
CA ASN A 96 0.22 -1.63 5.15
C ASN A 96 1.15 -1.81 6.35
N THR A 97 1.09 -2.98 6.99
CA THR A 97 1.67 -3.25 8.30
C THR A 97 2.66 -4.41 8.32
N PRO A 98 3.63 -4.49 7.38
CA PRO A 98 4.55 -5.62 7.32
C PRO A 98 5.38 -5.74 8.60
N LYS A 99 5.59 -6.99 9.06
CA LYS A 99 6.47 -7.32 10.19
C LYS A 99 7.92 -7.59 9.75
N TRP A 100 8.18 -7.47 8.46
CA TRP A 100 9.49 -7.66 7.83
C TRP A 100 9.85 -6.44 6.97
N ASN A 101 11.10 -6.37 6.52
CA ASN A 101 11.51 -5.32 5.58
C ASN A 101 10.95 -5.63 4.19
N GLU A 102 9.91 -4.93 3.81
CA GLU A 102 9.28 -5.08 2.49
C GLU A 102 10.25 -4.59 1.40
N ALA A 103 10.51 -5.42 0.39
CA ALA A 103 11.52 -5.10 -0.62
C ALA A 103 11.18 -3.83 -1.42
N TYR A 104 9.94 -3.70 -1.91
CA TYR A 104 9.49 -2.52 -2.63
C TYR A 104 8.14 -2.01 -2.11
N GLY A 105 7.11 -2.87 -2.05
CA GLY A 105 5.77 -2.49 -1.64
C GLY A 105 4.87 -2.11 -2.80
N ASN A 106 4.76 -3.00 -3.81
CA ASN A 106 3.92 -2.79 -4.99
C ASN A 106 2.51 -2.31 -4.64
N VAL A 107 1.89 -2.92 -3.64
CA VAL A 107 0.53 -2.58 -3.22
C VAL A 107 0.38 -1.13 -2.74
N VAL A 108 1.45 -0.54 -2.21
CA VAL A 108 1.48 0.88 -1.82
C VAL A 108 1.37 1.76 -3.07
N VAL A 109 2.16 1.44 -4.11
CA VAL A 109 2.11 2.16 -5.38
C VAL A 109 0.77 1.95 -6.09
N GLU A 110 0.24 0.73 -6.10
CA GLU A 110 -1.07 0.39 -6.67
C GLU A 110 -2.21 1.18 -6.01
N ALA A 111 -2.22 1.29 -4.69
CA ALA A 111 -3.19 2.11 -3.96
C ALA A 111 -3.05 3.59 -4.33
N MET A 112 -1.82 4.13 -4.32
CA MET A 112 -1.56 5.51 -4.68
C MET A 112 -1.90 5.81 -6.14
N ALA A 113 -1.72 4.85 -7.06
CA ALA A 113 -2.15 4.97 -8.46
C ALA A 113 -3.68 5.13 -8.56
N CYS A 114 -4.45 4.50 -7.67
CA CYS A 114 -5.90 4.69 -7.56
C CYS A 114 -6.29 5.99 -6.80
N GLY A 115 -5.31 6.78 -6.34
CA GLY A 115 -5.54 7.95 -5.50
C GLY A 115 -5.76 7.60 -4.03
N VAL A 116 -5.60 6.35 -3.61
CA VAL A 116 -5.83 5.91 -2.23
C VAL A 116 -4.59 6.19 -1.39
N PRO A 117 -4.68 7.03 -0.34
CA PRO A 117 -3.55 7.30 0.54
C PRO A 117 -3.24 6.08 1.42
N VAL A 118 -1.98 5.95 1.81
CA VAL A 118 -1.49 4.78 2.54
C VAL A 118 -0.99 5.18 3.92
N VAL A 119 -1.34 4.38 4.94
CA VAL A 119 -0.66 4.42 6.24
C VAL A 119 0.14 3.13 6.37
N ALA A 120 1.45 3.25 6.51
CA ALA A 120 2.34 2.09 6.52
C ALA A 120 3.39 2.16 7.63
N TYR A 121 3.81 0.99 8.09
CA TYR A 121 5.01 0.90 8.91
C TYR A 121 6.25 1.31 8.12
N ARG A 122 7.16 2.03 8.78
CA ARG A 122 8.45 2.46 8.22
C ARG A 122 9.42 1.28 8.12
N ARG A 123 9.11 0.34 7.19
CA ARG A 123 9.91 -0.87 6.95
C ARG A 123 10.14 -1.09 5.46
N GLY A 124 11.40 -0.97 5.01
CA GLY A 124 11.79 -1.21 3.62
C GLY A 124 11.16 -0.24 2.62
N GLY A 125 10.78 -0.72 1.46
CA GLY A 125 10.30 0.05 0.32
C GLY A 125 9.19 1.06 0.59
N PRO A 126 8.16 0.77 1.39
CA PRO A 126 7.16 1.76 1.77
C PRO A 126 7.75 3.07 2.33
N SER A 127 8.89 3.01 3.01
CA SER A 127 9.59 4.18 3.56
C SER A 127 10.17 5.10 2.48
N GLU A 128 10.47 4.56 1.31
CA GLU A 128 11.01 5.31 0.17
C GLU A 128 9.88 5.90 -0.70
N ILE A 129 8.76 5.17 -0.79
CA ILE A 129 7.61 5.49 -1.65
C ILE A 129 6.73 6.56 -1.00
N ILE A 130 6.33 6.36 0.25
CA ILE A 130 5.39 7.25 0.95
C ILE A 130 6.10 8.53 1.36
N LYS A 131 5.58 9.67 0.89
CA LYS A 131 5.99 10.99 1.36
C LYS A 131 5.08 11.38 2.52
N HIS A 132 5.61 11.28 3.75
CA HIS A 132 4.87 11.50 4.99
C HIS A 132 4.15 12.86 5.01
N GLY A 133 2.84 12.84 5.23
CA GLY A 133 1.98 14.03 5.21
C GLY A 133 1.58 14.52 3.82
N LEU A 134 2.10 13.92 2.74
CA LEU A 134 1.81 14.32 1.36
C LEU A 134 1.02 13.25 0.60
N THR A 135 1.50 12.00 0.60
CA THR A 135 0.87 10.87 -0.11
C THR A 135 0.35 9.79 0.83
N GLY A 136 0.57 9.97 2.12
CA GLY A 136 0.21 9.04 3.18
C GLY A 136 0.99 9.32 4.44
N PHE A 137 1.00 8.35 5.36
CA PHE A 137 1.73 8.48 6.61
C PHE A 137 2.62 7.26 6.86
N LEU A 138 3.84 7.53 7.29
CA LEU A 138 4.78 6.52 7.78
C LEU A 138 4.72 6.50 9.31
N VAL A 139 4.62 5.31 9.85
CA VAL A 139 4.44 5.02 11.27
C VAL A 139 5.63 4.19 11.76
N ASP A 140 6.05 4.40 12.98
CA ASP A 140 7.09 3.56 13.57
C ASP A 140 6.63 2.09 13.64
N PRO A 141 7.54 1.15 13.34
CA PRO A 141 7.20 -0.28 13.32
C PRO A 141 6.50 -0.75 14.60
N ASP A 142 5.39 -1.47 14.43
CA ASP A 142 4.59 -2.07 15.51
C ASP A 142 3.91 -1.06 16.45
N ASN A 143 3.97 0.23 16.15
CA ASN A 143 3.27 1.27 16.93
C ASN A 143 1.81 1.41 16.49
N LYS A 144 0.95 0.52 17.02
CA LYS A 144 -0.48 0.49 16.69
C LYS A 144 -1.24 1.78 17.09
N ASN A 145 -0.78 2.46 18.13
CA ASN A 145 -1.40 3.70 18.58
C ASN A 145 -1.12 4.85 17.59
N GLU A 146 0.10 4.94 17.13
CA GLU A 146 0.46 5.90 16.09
C GLU A 146 -0.23 5.58 14.75
N LEU A 147 -0.31 4.29 14.38
CA LEU A 147 -1.05 3.80 13.23
C LEU A 147 -2.52 4.29 13.29
N LEU A 148 -3.18 4.09 14.42
CA LEU A 148 -4.55 4.55 14.65
C LEU A 148 -4.69 6.08 14.52
N GLN A 149 -3.74 6.85 15.07
CA GLN A 149 -3.76 8.30 14.98
C GLN A 149 -3.67 8.79 13.53
N TYR A 150 -2.80 8.20 12.71
CA TYR A 150 -2.63 8.62 11.32
C TYR A 150 -3.76 8.13 10.42
N VAL A 151 -4.35 6.96 10.68
CA VAL A 151 -5.56 6.54 9.96
C VAL A 151 -6.72 7.50 10.22
N ARG A 152 -6.87 8.05 11.43
CA ARG A 152 -7.86 9.11 11.72
C ARG A 152 -7.62 10.39 10.89
N LYS A 153 -6.38 10.71 10.61
CA LYS A 153 -5.97 11.94 9.87
C LYS A 153 -5.91 11.73 8.36
N ILE A 154 -6.18 10.55 7.84
CA ILE A 154 -5.90 10.18 6.45
C ILE A 154 -6.67 11.06 5.43
N ASN A 155 -7.83 11.57 5.80
CA ASN A 155 -8.63 12.46 4.95
C ASN A 155 -7.96 13.84 4.70
N LEU A 156 -6.88 14.17 5.43
CA LEU A 156 -6.05 15.35 5.16
C LEU A 156 -5.19 15.16 3.91
N ILE A 157 -4.96 13.94 3.49
CA ILE A 157 -4.17 13.64 2.29
C ILE A 157 -5.01 13.92 1.04
N ASP A 158 -4.39 14.64 0.11
CA ASP A 158 -4.95 14.89 -1.21
C ASP A 158 -4.71 13.67 -2.11
N ARG A 159 -5.78 13.08 -2.62
CA ARG A 159 -5.73 11.87 -3.46
C ARG A 159 -5.05 12.13 -4.81
N TYR A 160 -5.15 13.32 -5.35
CA TYR A 160 -4.40 13.73 -6.56
C TYR A 160 -2.89 13.71 -6.32
N LYS A 161 -2.41 14.08 -5.13
CA LYS A 161 -0.98 14.00 -4.80
C LYS A 161 -0.47 12.57 -4.77
N CYS A 162 -1.30 11.61 -4.33
CA CYS A 162 -0.96 10.20 -4.39
C CYS A 162 -0.77 9.75 -5.85
N ARG A 163 -1.74 10.04 -6.72
CA ARG A 163 -1.68 9.71 -8.14
C ARG A 163 -0.51 10.39 -8.84
N ASN A 164 -0.33 11.68 -8.67
CA ASN A 164 0.77 12.44 -9.28
C ASN A 164 2.14 11.92 -8.88
N TRP A 165 2.28 11.46 -7.62
CA TRP A 165 3.55 10.86 -7.21
C TRP A 165 3.87 9.62 -8.04
N VAL A 166 2.89 8.73 -8.28
CA VAL A 166 3.09 7.51 -9.08
C VAL A 166 3.40 7.87 -10.52
N GLU A 167 2.67 8.83 -11.12
CA GLU A 167 2.89 9.31 -12.49
C GLU A 167 4.34 9.77 -12.70
N ASN A 168 4.90 10.49 -11.74
CA ASN A 168 6.23 11.10 -11.85
C ASN A 168 7.38 10.21 -11.34
N ASN A 169 7.11 9.10 -10.66
CA ASN A 169 8.18 8.31 -10.02
C ASN A 169 8.15 6.81 -10.36
N ALA A 170 6.98 6.26 -10.70
CA ALA A 170 6.78 4.82 -10.82
C ALA A 170 5.91 4.42 -12.04
N SER A 171 5.56 5.33 -12.96
CA SER A 171 4.92 4.95 -14.21
C SER A 171 5.84 4.12 -15.09
N SER A 172 5.26 3.31 -15.99
CA SER A 172 6.02 2.48 -16.95
C SER A 172 7.02 3.30 -17.76
N ASN A 173 6.66 4.53 -18.17
CA ASN A 173 7.54 5.42 -18.92
C ASN A 173 8.74 5.86 -18.05
N ILE A 174 8.50 6.33 -16.83
CA ILE A 174 9.56 6.73 -15.89
C ILE A 174 10.48 5.56 -15.55
N PHE A 175 9.93 4.36 -15.43
CA PHE A 175 10.72 3.16 -15.22
C PHE A 175 11.63 2.87 -16.43
N ALA A 176 11.08 2.93 -17.66
CA ALA A 176 11.82 2.74 -18.90
C ALA A 176 12.98 3.74 -19.02
N ASP A 177 12.71 5.03 -18.77
CA ASP A 177 13.73 6.08 -18.79
C ASP A 177 14.87 5.82 -17.77
N LYS A 178 14.52 5.37 -16.58
CA LYS A 178 15.52 5.01 -15.54
C LYS A 178 16.38 3.84 -15.98
N VAL A 179 15.80 2.80 -16.58
CA VAL A 179 16.52 1.64 -17.10
C VAL A 179 17.45 2.05 -18.25
N GLU A 180 16.94 2.83 -19.21
CA GLU A 180 17.73 3.30 -20.33
C GLU A 180 18.93 4.15 -19.87
N ASN A 181 18.71 5.10 -18.97
CA ASN A 181 19.78 5.93 -18.41
C ASN A 181 20.81 5.11 -17.61
N TRP A 182 20.36 4.07 -16.93
CA TRP A 182 21.28 3.15 -16.22
C TRP A 182 22.14 2.37 -17.20
N LEU A 183 21.54 1.84 -18.29
CA LEU A 183 22.27 1.12 -19.33
C LEU A 183 23.31 2.02 -20.03
N LYS A 184 22.92 3.25 -20.41
CA LYS A 184 23.85 4.24 -21.02
C LYS A 184 25.09 4.44 -20.14
N LYS A 185 24.90 4.66 -18.84
CA LYS A 185 26.01 4.82 -17.88
C LYS A 185 26.92 3.59 -17.80
N ILE A 186 26.36 2.38 -17.91
CA ILE A 186 27.16 1.16 -17.92
C ILE A 186 28.03 1.13 -19.19
N PHE A 187 27.44 1.37 -20.37
CA PHE A 187 28.18 1.37 -21.65
C PHE A 187 29.29 2.44 -21.69
N GLU A 188 29.03 3.64 -21.17
CA GLU A 188 30.04 4.70 -21.05
C GLU A 188 31.22 4.27 -20.19
N ASN A 189 30.98 3.58 -19.07
CA ASN A 189 32.02 3.11 -18.18
C ASN A 189 32.83 1.90 -18.72
N PHE A 190 32.28 1.16 -19.70
CA PHE A 190 33.02 0.07 -20.35
C PHE A 190 33.93 0.55 -21.50
N ASN A 191 33.67 1.74 -22.04
CA ASN A 191 34.42 2.29 -23.17
C ASN A 191 35.52 3.30 -22.73
N ASN A 192 35.64 3.56 -21.43
CA ASN A 192 36.71 4.32 -20.80
C ASN A 192 37.66 3.41 -19.98
#